data_7c7ea22ca53c4a02bf90e923627d3539
#
_entry.id   7c7ea22ca53c4a02bf90e923627d3539
#
_cell.length_a   1.000
_cell.length_b   1.000
_cell.length_c   1.000
_cell.angle_alpha   90.00
_cell.angle_beta   90.00
_cell.angle_gamma   90.00
#
_symmetry.space_group_name_H-M   'P 1'
#
loop_
_entity.id
_entity.type
_entity.pdbx_description
1 polymer ?
#
loop_
_entity_poly.entity_id
_entity_poly.type
_entity_poly.pdbx_seq_one_letter_code
_entity_poly.pdbx_strand_id
1 'polypeptide(L)'
;MTRRLNQVMLLHFCAAFIIITASCNNNSGPTVKAPPPVTPVKHYHLKGKVVSIDKQGKMLNVDSEAIPDFMSAMTMPYKVKPESELDKLHPGDVITADLLVQDEGAWIENIAVTGNSPASSSK
;
A
#
# COMPACT_ATOMS: atom_id res chain seq x y z
N MET A 1 -67.29 13.65 25.48
CA MET A 1 -66.94 14.79 26.35
C MET A 1 -65.67 14.58 27.17
N THR A 2 -64.62 14.08 26.57
CA THR A 2 -63.35 13.73 27.25
C THR A 2 -62.09 14.23 26.51
N ARG A 3 -62.23 15.36 25.81
CA ARG A 3 -61.11 15.93 25.04
C ARG A 3 -60.58 17.26 25.57
N ARG A 4 -61.09 17.78 26.65
CA ARG A 4 -60.69 19.10 27.17
C ARG A 4 -59.86 19.09 28.46
N LEU A 5 -59.60 17.92 29.00
CA LEU A 5 -58.85 17.84 30.26
C LEU A 5 -57.33 17.64 30.08
N ASN A 6 -56.90 17.37 28.85
CA ASN A 6 -55.46 17.09 28.59
C ASN A 6 -54.69 18.34 28.14
N GLN A 7 -55.37 19.46 27.97
CA GLN A 7 -54.73 20.67 27.42
C GLN A 7 -54.30 21.66 28.51
N VAL A 8 -54.76 21.50 29.70
CA VAL A 8 -54.41 22.39 30.84
C VAL A 8 -53.23 21.89 31.65
N MET A 9 -52.88 20.63 31.52
CA MET A 9 -51.74 20.04 32.25
C MET A 9 -50.40 20.18 31.52
N LEU A 10 -50.40 20.71 30.33
CA LEU A 10 -49.18 20.87 29.48
C LEU A 10 -48.51 22.23 29.62
N LEU A 11 -49.13 23.15 30.37
CA LEU A 11 -48.64 24.53 30.47
C LEU A 11 -47.88 24.86 31.76
N HIS A 12 -47.72 23.90 32.66
CA HIS A 12 -47.04 24.14 33.93
C HIS A 12 -45.68 23.47 34.09
N PHE A 13 -45.11 22.89 33.03
CA PHE A 13 -43.84 22.19 33.12
C PHE A 13 -42.68 22.90 32.39
N CYS A 14 -42.88 24.17 31.99
CA CYS A 14 -41.88 24.90 31.23
C CYS A 14 -41.08 25.96 32.02
N ALA A 15 -41.02 25.84 33.34
CA ALA A 15 -40.29 26.83 34.11
C ALA A 15 -39.41 26.19 35.18
N ALA A 16 -38.39 25.47 34.80
CA ALA A 16 -37.17 25.24 35.59
C ALA A 16 -36.23 24.24 34.94
N PHE A 17 -35.69 24.54 33.78
CA PHE A 17 -34.51 23.85 33.30
C PHE A 17 -33.51 24.88 32.76
N ILE A 18 -32.91 25.59 33.71
CA ILE A 18 -31.68 26.33 33.44
C ILE A 18 -30.60 25.24 33.35
N ILE A 19 -30.44 24.69 32.17
CA ILE A 19 -29.33 23.83 31.86
C ILE A 19 -28.11 24.72 31.70
N ILE A 20 -27.23 24.65 32.67
CA ILE A 20 -25.86 25.06 32.58
C ILE A 20 -25.25 24.28 31.39
N THR A 21 -25.21 24.88 30.23
CA THR A 21 -24.40 24.37 29.12
C THR A 21 -22.94 24.55 29.52
N ALA A 22 -22.39 23.54 30.20
CA ALA A 22 -20.96 23.38 30.26
C ALA A 22 -20.52 23.22 28.78
N SER A 23 -20.00 24.31 28.24
CA SER A 23 -19.37 24.34 26.94
C SER A 23 -18.12 23.47 27.04
N CYS A 24 -18.29 22.17 26.82
CA CYS A 24 -17.15 21.33 26.47
C CYS A 24 -16.67 21.83 25.12
N ASN A 25 -15.74 22.74 25.16
CA ASN A 25 -14.98 23.16 24.02
C ASN A 25 -14.13 21.97 23.60
N ASN A 26 -14.75 21.01 22.91
CA ASN A 26 -14.03 19.99 22.14
C ASN A 26 -13.38 20.74 20.98
N ASN A 27 -12.30 21.40 21.30
CA ASN A 27 -11.36 21.86 20.32
C ASN A 27 -10.63 20.61 19.80
N SER A 28 -11.38 19.73 19.15
CA SER A 28 -10.82 18.70 18.27
C SER A 28 -10.28 19.47 17.06
N GLY A 29 -9.14 20.13 17.26
CA GLY A 29 -8.32 20.55 16.14
C GLY A 29 -8.15 19.33 15.24
N PRO A 30 -8.01 19.51 13.92
CA PRO A 30 -7.73 18.41 13.03
C PRO A 30 -6.53 17.68 13.62
N THR A 31 -6.76 16.45 14.09
CA THR A 31 -5.68 15.55 14.45
C THR A 31 -4.94 15.34 13.16
N VAL A 32 -3.90 16.12 12.94
CA VAL A 32 -2.91 15.83 11.91
C VAL A 32 -2.35 14.49 12.35
N LYS A 33 -2.90 13.44 11.77
CA LYS A 33 -2.36 12.09 11.90
C LYS A 33 -0.91 12.24 11.49
N ALA A 34 0.00 12.17 12.47
CA ALA A 34 1.42 12.22 12.19
C ALA A 34 1.68 11.25 11.04
N PRO A 35 2.39 11.67 9.97
CA PRO A 35 2.73 10.75 8.91
C PRO A 35 3.37 9.53 9.55
N PRO A 36 3.02 8.32 9.13
CA PRO A 36 3.64 7.11 9.66
C PRO A 36 5.16 7.29 9.57
N PRO A 37 5.92 6.82 10.56
CA PRO A 37 7.37 6.91 10.52
C PRO A 37 7.84 6.36 9.17
N VAL A 38 8.42 7.21 8.36
CA VAL A 38 8.98 6.83 7.06
C VAL A 38 10.19 5.94 7.35
N THR A 39 9.98 4.65 7.31
CA THR A 39 11.06 3.68 7.35
C THR A 39 12.00 4.00 6.18
N PRO A 40 13.30 4.17 6.40
CA PRO A 40 14.22 4.51 5.32
C PRO A 40 14.18 3.42 4.26
N VAL A 41 13.82 3.81 3.04
CA VAL A 41 13.84 2.92 1.88
C VAL A 41 15.26 2.86 1.36
N LYS A 42 15.83 1.67 1.29
CA LYS A 42 17.10 1.44 0.62
C LYS A 42 16.84 1.14 -0.85
N HIS A 43 17.58 1.81 -1.72
CA HIS A 43 17.50 1.65 -3.17
C HIS A 43 18.71 0.91 -3.69
N TYR A 44 18.46 -0.11 -4.51
CA TYR A 44 19.48 -0.88 -5.20
C TYR A 44 19.13 -0.99 -6.68
N HIS A 45 20.12 -1.13 -7.52
CA HIS A 45 19.93 -1.39 -8.94
C HIS A 45 19.98 -2.90 -9.18
N LEU A 46 18.85 -3.46 -9.62
CA LEU A 46 18.71 -4.87 -9.93
C LEU A 46 18.87 -5.09 -11.43
N LYS A 47 19.63 -6.12 -11.79
CA LYS A 47 19.74 -6.62 -13.13
C LYS A 47 19.58 -8.13 -13.11
N GLY A 48 18.84 -8.66 -14.08
CA GLY A 48 18.60 -10.10 -14.12
C GLY A 48 17.73 -10.52 -15.29
N LYS A 49 17.40 -11.82 -15.30
CA LYS A 49 16.59 -12.45 -16.33
C LYS A 49 15.27 -12.93 -15.74
N VAL A 50 14.18 -12.64 -16.42
CA VAL A 50 12.84 -13.12 -16.02
C VAL A 50 12.77 -14.63 -16.24
N VAL A 51 12.51 -15.35 -15.14
CA VAL A 51 12.33 -16.81 -15.15
C VAL A 51 10.87 -17.18 -15.32
N SER A 52 9.99 -16.55 -14.53
CA SER A 52 8.56 -16.76 -14.60
C SER A 52 7.79 -15.58 -14.03
N ILE A 53 6.51 -15.49 -14.40
CA ILE A 53 5.61 -14.40 -13.98
C ILE A 53 4.41 -15.02 -13.29
N ASP A 54 4.18 -14.65 -12.04
CA ASP A 54 2.96 -14.98 -11.30
C ASP A 54 2.05 -13.75 -11.24
N LYS A 55 1.10 -13.69 -12.17
CA LYS A 55 0.14 -12.59 -12.25
C LYS A 55 -0.86 -12.59 -11.09
N GLN A 56 -1.17 -13.75 -10.52
CA GLN A 56 -2.11 -13.87 -9.40
C GLN A 56 -1.46 -13.38 -8.10
N GLY A 57 -0.23 -13.81 -7.86
CA GLY A 57 0.57 -13.37 -6.71
C GLY A 57 1.21 -12.00 -6.89
N LYS A 58 1.12 -11.40 -8.11
CA LYS A 58 1.75 -10.12 -8.46
C LYS A 58 3.27 -10.15 -8.24
N MET A 59 3.86 -11.29 -8.58
CA MET A 59 5.25 -11.60 -8.35
C MET A 59 5.98 -11.88 -9.67
N LEU A 60 7.23 -11.46 -9.73
CA LEU A 60 8.14 -11.74 -10.82
C LEU A 60 9.32 -12.55 -10.30
N ASN A 61 9.50 -13.76 -10.80
CA ASN A 61 10.70 -14.54 -10.51
C ASN A 61 11.84 -14.10 -11.42
N VAL A 62 12.88 -13.59 -10.83
CA VAL A 62 14.04 -13.06 -11.53
C VAL A 62 15.29 -13.82 -11.08
N ASP A 63 16.05 -14.30 -12.05
CA ASP A 63 17.43 -14.75 -11.86
C ASP A 63 18.31 -13.49 -11.88
N SER A 64 18.58 -12.97 -10.70
CA SER A 64 19.26 -11.70 -10.51
C SER A 64 20.78 -11.89 -10.43
N GLU A 65 21.49 -10.95 -11.03
CA GLU A 65 22.94 -10.81 -10.81
C GLU A 65 23.21 -10.38 -9.35
N ALA A 66 24.46 -10.55 -8.91
CA ALA A 66 24.85 -10.11 -7.59
C ALA A 66 24.70 -8.58 -7.47
N ILE A 67 24.09 -8.14 -6.37
CA ILE A 67 24.03 -6.72 -6.01
C ILE A 67 25.10 -6.48 -4.95
N PRO A 68 26.14 -5.69 -5.24
CA PRO A 68 27.21 -5.39 -4.29
C PRO A 68 26.65 -4.87 -2.97
N ASP A 69 27.23 -5.31 -1.87
CA ASP A 69 26.88 -4.91 -0.50
C ASP A 69 25.45 -5.27 -0.06
N PHE A 70 24.71 -6.05 -0.87
CA PHE A 70 23.34 -6.44 -0.54
C PHE A 70 23.10 -7.95 -0.67
N MET A 71 23.28 -8.53 -1.85
CA MET A 71 22.97 -9.95 -2.08
C MET A 71 23.82 -10.57 -3.19
N SER A 72 24.06 -11.87 -3.06
CA SER A 72 24.66 -12.66 -4.13
C SER A 72 23.68 -12.94 -5.27
N ALA A 73 24.20 -13.31 -6.44
CA ALA A 73 23.37 -13.74 -7.57
C ALA A 73 22.48 -14.92 -7.16
N MET A 74 21.17 -14.79 -7.34
CA MET A 74 20.20 -15.84 -7.04
C MET A 74 18.87 -15.60 -7.73
N THR A 75 18.11 -16.68 -7.90
CA THR A 75 16.73 -16.60 -8.39
C THR A 75 15.77 -16.44 -7.22
N MET A 76 14.96 -15.38 -7.22
CA MET A 76 13.96 -15.17 -6.19
C MET A 76 12.74 -14.38 -6.71
N PRO A 77 11.59 -14.52 -6.04
CA PRO A 77 10.40 -13.76 -6.37
C PRO A 77 10.46 -12.33 -5.81
N TYR A 78 10.11 -11.38 -6.65
CA TYR A 78 9.97 -9.96 -6.29
C TYR A 78 8.53 -9.49 -6.51
N LYS A 79 8.00 -8.68 -5.60
CA LYS A 79 6.78 -7.91 -5.85
C LYS A 79 7.06 -6.84 -6.88
N VAL A 80 6.12 -6.61 -7.79
CA VAL A 80 6.23 -5.57 -8.83
C VAL A 80 5.27 -4.43 -8.55
N LYS A 81 5.77 -3.22 -8.65
CA LYS A 81 4.97 -2.00 -8.57
C LYS A 81 5.33 -1.05 -9.72
N PRO A 82 4.35 -0.50 -10.44
CA PRO A 82 2.95 -0.90 -10.45
C PRO A 82 2.75 -2.29 -11.08
N GLU A 83 1.67 -2.97 -10.69
CA GLU A 83 1.37 -4.35 -11.15
C GLU A 83 1.20 -4.47 -12.66
N SER A 84 0.81 -3.39 -13.33
CA SER A 84 0.67 -3.31 -14.79
C SER A 84 1.99 -3.56 -15.54
N GLU A 85 3.13 -3.43 -14.89
CA GLU A 85 4.42 -3.75 -15.52
C GLU A 85 4.55 -5.25 -15.83
N LEU A 86 3.89 -6.12 -15.05
CA LEU A 86 3.88 -7.57 -15.29
C LEU A 86 3.31 -7.96 -16.66
N ASP A 87 2.39 -7.17 -17.20
CA ASP A 87 1.74 -7.47 -18.49
C ASP A 87 2.66 -7.23 -19.67
N LYS A 88 3.72 -6.45 -19.49
CA LYS A 88 4.70 -6.11 -20.50
C LYS A 88 5.89 -7.07 -20.54
N LEU A 89 6.00 -7.94 -19.54
CA LEU A 89 7.15 -8.82 -19.36
C LEU A 89 6.86 -10.23 -19.84
N HIS A 90 7.92 -10.90 -20.29
CA HIS A 90 7.86 -12.29 -20.73
C HIS A 90 9.00 -13.09 -20.10
N PRO A 91 8.80 -14.40 -19.85
CA PRO A 91 9.89 -15.28 -19.46
C PRO A 91 11.02 -15.23 -20.50
N GLY A 92 12.25 -15.05 -20.03
CA GLY A 92 13.42 -14.91 -20.88
C GLY A 92 13.88 -13.47 -21.10
N ASP A 93 13.07 -12.48 -20.75
CA ASP A 93 13.47 -11.07 -20.85
C ASP A 93 14.63 -10.78 -19.90
N VAL A 94 15.62 -10.03 -20.41
CA VAL A 94 16.68 -9.45 -19.56
C VAL A 94 16.23 -8.06 -19.16
N ILE A 95 16.18 -7.83 -17.87
CA ILE A 95 15.63 -6.60 -17.28
C ILE A 95 16.63 -5.90 -16.39
N THR A 96 16.44 -4.59 -16.28
CA THR A 96 16.95 -3.76 -15.19
C THR A 96 15.79 -3.16 -14.43
N ALA A 97 15.91 -3.01 -13.13
CA ALA A 97 14.86 -2.44 -12.30
C ALA A 97 15.46 -1.77 -11.05
N ASP A 98 14.67 -0.95 -10.41
CA ASP A 98 15.00 -0.41 -9.10
C ASP A 98 14.43 -1.34 -8.02
N LEU A 99 15.29 -1.89 -7.19
CA LEU A 99 14.91 -2.71 -6.04
C LEU A 99 14.85 -1.82 -4.79
N LEU A 100 13.67 -1.74 -4.22
CA LEU A 100 13.42 -0.99 -3.00
C LEU A 100 13.24 -1.95 -1.83
N VAL A 101 13.98 -1.71 -0.77
CA VAL A 101 13.99 -2.56 0.43
C VAL A 101 13.61 -1.74 1.64
N GLN A 102 12.62 -2.21 2.39
CA GLN A 102 12.19 -1.69 3.70
C GLN A 102 12.11 -2.83 4.71
N ASP A 103 11.95 -2.51 5.97
CA ASP A 103 11.79 -3.50 7.04
C ASP A 103 10.59 -4.42 6.83
N GLU A 104 9.55 -3.91 6.14
CA GLU A 104 8.31 -4.65 5.85
C GLU A 104 8.38 -5.50 4.58
N GLY A 105 9.47 -5.43 3.80
CA GLY A 105 9.66 -6.19 2.58
C GLY A 105 10.35 -5.44 1.44
N ALA A 106 10.44 -6.11 0.31
CA ALA A 106 11.08 -5.58 -0.88
C ALA A 106 10.14 -5.66 -2.09
N TRP A 107 10.31 -4.71 -3.02
CA TRP A 107 9.63 -4.71 -4.32
C TRP A 107 10.52 -4.10 -5.38
N ILE A 108 10.17 -4.34 -6.64
CA ILE A 108 10.85 -3.73 -7.79
C ILE A 108 9.90 -2.79 -8.53
N GLU A 109 10.47 -1.72 -9.06
CA GLU A 109 9.79 -0.74 -9.89
C GLU A 109 10.70 -0.25 -11.02
N ASN A 110 10.17 0.57 -11.93
CA ASN A 110 10.92 1.12 -13.07
C ASN A 110 11.60 0.03 -13.90
N ILE A 111 10.86 -1.01 -14.25
CA ILE A 111 11.39 -2.17 -14.97
C ILE A 111 11.63 -1.79 -16.43
N ALA A 112 12.84 -1.96 -16.90
CA ALA A 112 13.21 -1.76 -18.28
C ALA A 112 13.72 -3.09 -18.88
N VAL A 113 13.13 -3.49 -20.00
CA VAL A 113 13.62 -4.64 -20.77
C VAL A 113 14.80 -4.20 -21.61
N THR A 114 15.97 -4.77 -21.34
CA THR A 114 17.23 -4.43 -22.03
C THR A 114 17.62 -5.43 -23.10
N GLY A 115 16.99 -6.61 -23.09
CA GLY A 115 17.22 -7.64 -24.08
C GLY A 115 16.26 -8.81 -23.92
N ASN A 116 16.06 -9.53 -24.99
CA ASN A 116 15.29 -10.77 -24.99
C ASN A 116 16.27 -11.93 -25.21
N SER A 117 16.45 -12.75 -24.20
CA SER A 117 17.10 -14.04 -24.40
C SER A 117 16.01 -15.03 -24.81
N PRO A 118 16.10 -15.69 -25.97
CA PRO A 118 15.12 -16.71 -26.31
C PRO A 118 15.06 -17.69 -25.17
N ALA A 119 13.84 -17.97 -24.69
CA ALA A 119 13.63 -18.96 -23.66
C ALA A 119 14.33 -20.24 -24.11
N SER A 120 15.35 -20.64 -23.38
CA SER A 120 15.97 -21.94 -23.58
C SER A 120 14.89 -22.95 -23.24
N SER A 121 14.18 -23.43 -24.23
CA SER A 121 13.32 -24.60 -24.08
C SER A 121 14.24 -25.77 -23.80
N SER A 122 14.50 -26.03 -22.53
CA SER A 122 15.08 -27.29 -22.13
C SER A 122 14.03 -28.36 -22.44
N LYS A 123 14.29 -29.10 -23.45
CA LYS A 123 13.56 -30.28 -23.87
C LYS A 123 13.82 -31.38 -22.85
#